data_ec2af5c542d2379e275308f0dfa9ec5e
#
_entry.id   ec2af5c542d2379e275308f0dfa9ec5e
#
_cell.length_a   1.000
_cell.length_b   1.000
_cell.length_c   1.000
_cell.angle_alpha   90.00
_cell.angle_beta   90.00
_cell.angle_gamma   90.00
#
_symmetry.space_group_name_H-M   'P 1'
#
loop_
_entity.id
_entity.type
_entity.pdbx_description
1 polymer ?
#
loop_
_entity_poly.entity_id
_entity_poly.type
_entity_poly.pdbx_seq_one_letter_code
_entity_poly.pdbx_strand_id
1 'polypeptide(L)'
;MSRSVSILISTRNRADSLRATLASLRDLSIPEDLRVELLVVDNGSEDETATVVSDFSAPSLSTRLLHEPWPNKSRALNRALRAATGEVLLFTDDDVRPPRTWVQDMAAPILAGRAAAVAGGVRLAEALRRPWMTTVHTLALAETDSLDASAPRLVGANMALHRSVFGRIPGFDPRLGPGRGAAGTHEETLVGLQMGTAGLRIVSAFDVAVEHHPSPDRITRGGFAASMDKLGRSDAYVDYHWRHASASRVRSAAATVYWSARIAARRLLHPTVSDRDEGMDPSEMQWHRFRAYHRQLLTYLGTTRTYDRYGLRPRPSASPGAPDDSRNGSLRREPPRVPA
;
A
#
# COMPACT_ATOMS: atom_id res chain seq x y z
N MET A 1 23.68 20.84 3.37
CA MET A 1 23.46 19.39 3.56
C MET A 1 23.03 18.81 2.22
N SER A 2 23.57 17.68 1.81
CA SER A 2 23.22 17.03 0.53
C SER A 2 21.80 16.46 0.66
N ARG A 3 20.90 16.85 -0.24
CA ARG A 3 19.53 16.34 -0.34
C ARG A 3 19.55 14.85 -0.64
N SER A 4 18.69 14.08 0.00
CA SER A 4 18.67 12.62 -0.19
C SER A 4 17.26 12.05 -0.24
N VAL A 5 17.09 11.06 -1.12
CA VAL A 5 15.82 10.38 -1.36
C VAL A 5 16.01 8.87 -1.26
N SER A 6 15.12 8.17 -0.59
CA SER A 6 15.02 6.71 -0.66
C SER A 6 13.76 6.33 -1.43
N ILE A 7 13.91 5.60 -2.53
CA ILE A 7 12.81 4.95 -3.25
C ILE A 7 12.55 3.59 -2.58
N LEU A 8 11.31 3.32 -2.19
CA LEU A 8 10.91 2.14 -1.44
C LEU A 8 9.88 1.33 -2.24
N ILE A 9 10.23 0.09 -2.57
CA ILE A 9 9.37 -0.87 -3.28
C ILE A 9 9.21 -2.12 -2.42
N SER A 10 7.98 -2.58 -2.22
CA SER A 10 7.68 -3.91 -1.69
C SER A 10 7.16 -4.78 -2.82
N THR A 11 7.72 -5.97 -2.99
CA THR A 11 7.35 -6.91 -4.05
C THR A 11 7.20 -8.32 -3.51
N ARG A 12 6.39 -9.16 -4.18
CA ARG A 12 6.26 -10.57 -3.88
C ARG A 12 5.76 -11.36 -5.10
N ASN A 13 6.54 -12.35 -5.57
CA ASN A 13 6.19 -13.25 -6.68
C ASN A 13 5.76 -12.48 -7.94
N ARG A 14 6.52 -11.45 -8.31
CA ARG A 14 6.23 -10.54 -9.44
C ARG A 14 7.49 -10.16 -10.19
N ALA A 15 8.40 -11.11 -10.41
CA ALA A 15 9.70 -10.89 -11.03
C ALA A 15 9.61 -10.12 -12.35
N ASP A 16 8.69 -10.48 -13.26
CA ASP A 16 8.54 -9.81 -14.56
C ASP A 16 8.03 -8.38 -14.43
N SER A 17 7.05 -8.14 -13.58
CA SER A 17 6.51 -6.80 -13.31
C SER A 17 7.58 -5.90 -12.72
N LEU A 18 8.31 -6.41 -11.70
CA LEU A 18 9.43 -5.72 -11.07
C LEU A 18 10.54 -5.40 -12.07
N ARG A 19 10.92 -6.36 -12.93
CA ARG A 19 11.94 -6.15 -13.98
C ARG A 19 11.59 -4.95 -14.85
N ALA A 20 10.35 -4.84 -15.27
CA ALA A 20 9.87 -3.74 -16.09
C ALA A 20 9.80 -2.41 -15.31
N THR A 21 9.44 -2.44 -14.02
CA THR A 21 9.50 -1.26 -13.14
C THR A 21 10.95 -0.78 -12.96
N LEU A 22 11.87 -1.69 -12.66
CA LEU A 22 13.30 -1.37 -12.51
C LEU A 22 13.90 -0.80 -13.80
N ALA A 23 13.50 -1.33 -14.97
CA ALA A 23 13.93 -0.78 -16.25
C ALA A 23 13.54 0.70 -16.40
N SER A 24 12.32 1.08 -16.03
CA SER A 24 11.89 2.48 -16.04
C SER A 24 12.60 3.36 -15.02
N LEU A 25 12.97 2.80 -13.86
CA LEU A 25 13.76 3.51 -12.84
C LEU A 25 15.21 3.78 -13.29
N ARG A 26 15.78 2.95 -14.18
CA ARG A 26 17.10 3.18 -14.76
C ARG A 26 17.16 4.48 -15.58
N ASP A 27 16.04 4.84 -16.20
CA ASP A 27 15.92 6.00 -17.10
C ASP A 27 15.59 7.32 -16.36
N LEU A 28 15.56 7.30 -15.02
CA LEU A 28 15.30 8.50 -14.23
C LEU A 28 16.39 9.55 -14.41
N SER A 29 15.96 10.80 -14.57
CA SER A 29 16.84 11.97 -14.54
C SER A 29 17.02 12.41 -13.08
N ILE A 30 18.17 12.11 -12.50
CA ILE A 30 18.50 12.48 -11.12
C ILE A 30 19.43 13.71 -11.13
N PRO A 31 19.04 14.83 -10.50
CA PRO A 31 19.92 15.99 -10.34
C PRO A 31 21.22 15.63 -9.57
N GLU A 32 22.33 16.24 -9.93
CA GLU A 32 23.67 15.97 -9.34
C GLU A 32 23.72 16.26 -7.83
N ASP A 33 22.92 17.23 -7.35
CA ASP A 33 22.83 17.61 -5.95
C ASP A 33 21.90 16.67 -5.13
N LEU A 34 21.27 15.65 -5.76
CA LEU A 34 20.35 14.73 -5.14
C LEU A 34 20.92 13.31 -5.08
N ARG A 35 21.14 12.80 -3.88
CA ARG A 35 21.53 11.38 -3.69
C ARG A 35 20.30 10.51 -3.59
N VAL A 36 20.24 9.46 -4.40
CA VAL A 36 19.09 8.56 -4.44
C VAL A 36 19.51 7.12 -4.18
N GLU A 37 18.86 6.47 -3.22
CA GLU A 37 18.93 5.02 -3.02
C GLU A 37 17.61 4.36 -3.40
N LEU A 38 17.68 3.11 -3.86
CA LEU A 38 16.54 2.24 -4.13
C LEU A 38 16.58 1.06 -3.15
N LEU A 39 15.53 0.92 -2.35
CA LEU A 39 15.32 -0.22 -1.45
C LEU A 39 14.18 -1.07 -2.00
N VAL A 40 14.50 -2.26 -2.47
CA VAL A 40 13.51 -3.27 -2.86
C VAL A 40 13.39 -4.27 -1.72
N VAL A 41 12.19 -4.43 -1.18
CA VAL A 41 11.91 -5.43 -0.14
C VAL A 41 11.23 -6.63 -0.79
N ASP A 42 11.95 -7.72 -0.89
CA ASP A 42 11.39 -9.02 -1.21
C ASP A 42 10.57 -9.54 -0.03
N ASN A 43 9.27 -9.63 -0.20
CA ASN A 43 8.31 -10.01 0.83
C ASN A 43 7.99 -11.52 0.82
N GLY A 44 9.04 -12.35 0.82
CA GLY A 44 8.94 -13.79 0.82
C GLY A 44 8.52 -14.34 -0.55
N SER A 45 9.22 -13.95 -1.61
CA SER A 45 9.03 -14.50 -2.96
C SER A 45 9.66 -15.88 -3.09
N GLU A 46 9.09 -16.68 -3.99
CA GLU A 46 9.52 -18.01 -4.36
C GLU A 46 9.92 -18.08 -5.86
N ASP A 47 9.76 -16.97 -6.59
CA ASP A 47 10.14 -16.78 -7.98
C ASP A 47 11.52 -16.10 -8.11
N GLU A 48 11.88 -15.65 -9.31
CA GLU A 48 13.17 -15.01 -9.61
C GLU A 48 13.28 -13.55 -9.10
N THR A 49 12.40 -13.09 -8.21
CA THR A 49 12.37 -11.71 -7.72
C THR A 49 13.72 -11.25 -7.17
N ALA A 50 14.39 -12.07 -6.35
CA ALA A 50 15.70 -11.72 -5.78
C ALA A 50 16.78 -11.58 -6.87
N THR A 51 16.80 -12.47 -7.86
CA THR A 51 17.71 -12.44 -9.02
C THR A 51 17.51 -11.15 -9.82
N VAL A 52 16.24 -10.79 -10.09
CA VAL A 52 15.91 -9.54 -10.83
C VAL A 52 16.49 -8.31 -10.16
N VAL A 53 16.49 -8.24 -8.83
CA VAL A 53 17.08 -7.11 -8.10
C VAL A 53 18.60 -7.17 -8.09
N SER A 54 19.21 -8.36 -7.94
CA SER A 54 20.67 -8.51 -7.92
C SER A 54 21.31 -8.16 -9.27
N ASP A 55 20.60 -8.44 -10.36
CA ASP A 55 21.06 -8.15 -11.73
C ASP A 55 20.80 -6.69 -12.15
N PHE A 56 20.01 -5.96 -11.36
CA PHE A 56 19.70 -4.57 -11.66
C PHE A 56 20.86 -3.64 -11.30
N SER A 57 21.26 -2.82 -12.26
CA SER A 57 22.26 -1.76 -12.09
C SER A 57 21.78 -0.47 -12.76
N ALA A 58 21.91 0.63 -12.06
CA ALA A 58 21.67 1.98 -12.56
C ALA A 58 22.71 2.92 -11.96
N PRO A 59 23.49 3.67 -12.77
CA PRO A 59 24.59 4.52 -12.29
C PRO A 59 24.15 5.58 -11.27
N SER A 60 22.90 6.05 -11.39
CA SER A 60 22.32 7.11 -10.55
C SER A 60 21.61 6.58 -9.28
N LEU A 61 21.51 5.25 -9.08
CA LEU A 61 20.79 4.64 -7.98
C LEU A 61 21.66 3.66 -7.20
N SER A 62 21.84 3.88 -5.90
CA SER A 62 22.39 2.87 -5.00
C SER A 62 21.30 1.87 -4.62
N THR A 63 21.35 0.66 -5.18
CA THR A 63 20.28 -0.34 -5.00
C THR A 63 20.62 -1.33 -3.89
N ARG A 64 19.64 -1.63 -3.05
CA ARG A 64 19.73 -2.63 -1.97
C ARG A 64 18.51 -3.51 -1.94
N LEU A 65 18.72 -4.85 -1.92
CA LEU A 65 17.70 -5.83 -1.66
C LEU A 65 17.57 -6.07 -0.15
N LEU A 66 16.34 -6.01 0.35
CA LEU A 66 15.98 -6.38 1.72
C LEU A 66 15.02 -7.56 1.66
N HIS A 67 15.04 -8.41 2.69
CA HIS A 67 14.16 -9.56 2.77
C HIS A 67 13.23 -9.47 3.99
N GLU A 68 11.91 -9.53 3.77
CA GLU A 68 10.89 -9.65 4.82
C GLU A 68 10.21 -11.02 4.66
N PRO A 69 10.51 -12.00 5.55
CA PRO A 69 10.05 -13.37 5.35
C PRO A 69 8.54 -13.56 5.54
N TRP A 70 7.88 -12.62 6.23
CA TRP A 70 6.45 -12.70 6.47
C TRP A 70 5.67 -11.97 5.38
N PRO A 71 4.86 -12.66 4.55
CA PRO A 71 4.13 -12.07 3.44
C PRO A 71 3.10 -11.02 3.89
N ASN A 72 3.51 -9.75 3.96
CA ASN A 72 2.67 -8.64 4.35
C ASN A 72 3.32 -7.30 3.91
N LYS A 73 2.66 -6.54 3.03
CA LYS A 73 3.18 -5.28 2.46
C LYS A 73 3.53 -4.25 3.53
N SER A 74 2.69 -4.09 4.56
CA SER A 74 2.95 -3.12 5.63
C SER A 74 4.22 -3.48 6.43
N ARG A 75 4.48 -4.77 6.68
CA ARG A 75 5.73 -5.22 7.32
C ARG A 75 6.93 -4.94 6.43
N ALA A 76 6.81 -5.23 5.14
CA ALA A 76 7.87 -4.94 4.16
C ALA A 76 8.17 -3.44 4.09
N LEU A 77 7.15 -2.59 4.02
CA LEU A 77 7.32 -1.13 4.04
C LEU A 77 7.95 -0.65 5.35
N ASN A 78 7.55 -1.18 6.52
CA ASN A 78 8.16 -0.85 7.80
C ASN A 78 9.63 -1.30 7.86
N ARG A 79 9.99 -2.42 7.22
CA ARG A 79 11.38 -2.84 7.09
C ARG A 79 12.18 -1.86 6.23
N ALA A 80 11.61 -1.43 5.09
CA ALA A 80 12.21 -0.40 4.25
C ALA A 80 12.42 0.92 5.01
N LEU A 81 11.42 1.38 5.79
CA LEU A 81 11.52 2.58 6.62
C LEU A 81 12.70 2.56 7.58
N ARG A 82 12.95 1.41 8.22
CA ARG A 82 14.09 1.26 9.14
C ARG A 82 15.45 1.28 8.44
N ALA A 83 15.50 0.83 7.20
CA ALA A 83 16.74 0.73 6.42
C ALA A 83 17.04 1.97 5.57
N ALA A 84 16.02 2.75 5.25
CA ALA A 84 16.14 3.94 4.42
C ALA A 84 17.00 5.03 5.07
N THR A 85 17.79 5.76 4.28
CA THR A 85 18.69 6.84 4.74
C THR A 85 18.27 8.22 4.22
N GLY A 86 17.41 8.28 3.19
CA GLY A 86 16.95 9.51 2.57
C GLY A 86 16.13 10.41 3.51
N GLU A 87 16.23 11.71 3.31
CA GLU A 87 15.38 12.71 3.96
C GLU A 87 13.94 12.61 3.47
N VAL A 88 13.77 12.36 2.16
CA VAL A 88 12.48 12.09 1.53
C VAL A 88 12.37 10.60 1.23
N LEU A 89 11.24 10.02 1.59
CA LEU A 89 10.88 8.63 1.35
C LEU A 89 9.83 8.58 0.25
N LEU A 90 10.20 8.05 -0.93
CA LEU A 90 9.33 7.84 -2.08
C LEU A 90 8.84 6.41 -2.09
N PHE A 91 7.53 6.23 -2.02
CA PHE A 91 6.90 4.90 -2.08
C PHE A 91 6.30 4.67 -3.46
N THR A 92 6.52 3.49 -3.98
CA THR A 92 5.92 3.05 -5.24
C THR A 92 5.75 1.53 -5.26
N ASP A 93 4.97 1.05 -6.24
CA ASP A 93 4.68 -0.38 -6.39
C ASP A 93 5.60 -1.00 -7.48
N ASP A 94 5.59 -2.33 -7.56
CA ASP A 94 6.41 -3.12 -8.49
C ASP A 94 5.78 -3.25 -9.90
N ASP A 95 4.69 -2.53 -10.17
CA ASP A 95 3.95 -2.52 -11.42
C ASP A 95 3.68 -1.11 -11.97
N VAL A 96 4.60 -0.18 -11.72
CA VAL A 96 4.47 1.21 -12.19
C VAL A 96 5.61 1.61 -13.15
N ARG A 97 5.36 2.67 -13.90
CA ARG A 97 6.34 3.33 -14.79
C ARG A 97 6.32 4.82 -14.48
N PRO A 98 7.30 5.33 -13.71
CA PRO A 98 7.37 6.75 -13.40
C PRO A 98 7.91 7.56 -14.58
N PRO A 99 7.54 8.85 -14.70
CA PRO A 99 8.17 9.77 -15.63
C PRO A 99 9.62 10.06 -15.24
N ARG A 100 10.45 10.48 -16.19
CA ARG A 100 11.90 10.67 -15.98
C ARG A 100 12.24 11.64 -14.84
N THR A 101 11.42 12.66 -14.62
CA THR A 101 11.61 13.68 -13.57
C THR A 101 10.96 13.35 -12.23
N TRP A 102 10.37 12.15 -12.11
CA TRP A 102 9.54 11.75 -10.98
C TRP A 102 10.15 12.00 -9.59
N VAL A 103 11.44 11.65 -9.41
CA VAL A 103 12.11 11.77 -8.11
C VAL A 103 12.19 13.23 -7.68
N GLN A 104 12.66 14.11 -8.57
CA GLN A 104 12.81 15.52 -8.26
C GLN A 104 11.46 16.20 -8.04
N ASP A 105 10.45 15.90 -8.87
CA ASP A 105 9.15 16.55 -8.83
C ASP A 105 8.37 16.15 -7.56
N MET A 106 8.43 14.88 -7.18
CA MET A 106 7.81 14.39 -5.95
C MET A 106 8.56 14.86 -4.68
N ALA A 107 9.87 15.00 -4.72
CA ALA A 107 10.66 15.43 -3.57
C ALA A 107 10.63 16.95 -3.35
N ALA A 108 10.50 17.75 -4.40
CA ALA A 108 10.64 19.21 -4.36
C ALA A 108 9.73 19.91 -3.34
N PRO A 109 8.43 19.61 -3.18
CA PRO A 109 7.59 20.24 -2.18
C PRO A 109 8.06 19.98 -0.73
N ILE A 110 8.59 18.78 -0.47
CA ILE A 110 9.08 18.36 0.84
C ILE A 110 10.43 19.01 1.14
N LEU A 111 11.38 18.95 0.21
CA LEU A 111 12.71 19.54 0.35
C LEU A 111 12.65 21.08 0.48
N ALA A 112 11.60 21.70 -0.05
CA ALA A 112 11.33 23.12 0.12
C ALA A 112 10.59 23.45 1.44
N GLY A 113 10.30 22.48 2.30
CA GLY A 113 9.58 22.68 3.56
C GLY A 113 8.10 23.05 3.42
N ARG A 114 7.53 22.92 2.20
CA ARG A 114 6.13 23.27 1.91
C ARG A 114 5.12 22.21 2.31
N ALA A 115 5.55 20.95 2.44
CA ALA A 115 4.70 19.82 2.77
C ALA A 115 5.46 18.78 3.59
N ALA A 116 4.72 18.01 4.40
CA ALA A 116 5.23 16.82 5.06
C ALA A 116 5.07 15.57 4.18
N ALA A 117 4.12 15.59 3.24
CA ALA A 117 3.92 14.54 2.25
C ALA A 117 3.36 15.09 0.93
N VAL A 118 3.57 14.33 -0.13
CA VAL A 118 3.05 14.57 -1.49
C VAL A 118 2.27 13.34 -1.94
N ALA A 119 1.04 13.57 -2.40
CA ALA A 119 0.21 12.57 -3.08
C ALA A 119 0.39 12.75 -4.58
N GLY A 120 1.07 11.83 -5.24
CA GLY A 120 1.31 11.85 -6.68
C GLY A 120 0.17 11.23 -7.48
N GLY A 121 0.17 11.49 -8.79
CA GLY A 121 -0.79 10.93 -9.72
C GLY A 121 -0.52 9.45 -10.03
N VAL A 122 -1.59 8.73 -10.33
CA VAL A 122 -1.54 7.35 -10.84
C VAL A 122 -2.49 7.26 -12.03
N ARG A 123 -2.01 6.82 -13.18
CA ARG A 123 -2.80 6.60 -14.39
C ARG A 123 -2.74 5.15 -14.81
N LEU A 124 -3.90 4.60 -15.14
CA LEU A 124 -3.96 3.23 -15.66
C LEU A 124 -3.30 3.19 -17.05
N ALA A 125 -2.45 2.19 -17.28
CA ALA A 125 -1.83 1.96 -18.58
C ALA A 125 -2.89 1.86 -19.68
N GLU A 126 -2.67 2.55 -20.81
CA GLU A 126 -3.65 2.65 -21.90
C GLU A 126 -4.07 1.27 -22.43
N ALA A 127 -3.14 0.33 -22.49
CA ALA A 127 -3.41 -1.05 -22.93
C ALA A 127 -4.44 -1.80 -22.06
N LEU A 128 -4.65 -1.34 -20.81
CA LEU A 128 -5.63 -1.91 -19.87
C LEU A 128 -6.93 -1.12 -19.82
N ARG A 129 -7.01 0.04 -20.43
CA ARG A 129 -8.26 0.81 -20.51
C ARG A 129 -9.29 0.12 -21.38
N ARG A 130 -10.55 0.20 -20.97
CA ARG A 130 -11.69 -0.33 -21.72
C ARG A 130 -12.80 0.70 -21.79
N PRO A 131 -13.55 0.77 -22.91
CA PRO A 131 -14.63 1.74 -23.08
C PRO A 131 -15.75 1.65 -22.04
N TRP A 132 -15.95 0.48 -21.43
CA TRP A 132 -16.97 0.27 -20.39
C TRP A 132 -16.54 0.73 -19.00
N MET A 133 -15.27 1.09 -18.79
CA MET A 133 -14.79 1.51 -17.48
C MET A 133 -15.42 2.83 -17.05
N THR A 134 -15.90 2.86 -15.82
CA THR A 134 -16.36 4.07 -15.13
C THR A 134 -15.34 4.46 -14.04
N THR A 135 -15.52 5.62 -13.43
CA THR A 135 -14.70 6.08 -12.31
C THR A 135 -14.59 5.04 -11.17
N VAL A 136 -15.63 4.23 -10.94
CA VAL A 136 -15.59 3.17 -9.91
C VAL A 136 -14.53 2.11 -10.26
N HIS A 137 -14.43 1.75 -11.54
CA HIS A 137 -13.45 0.77 -12.01
C HIS A 137 -12.02 1.31 -11.92
N THR A 138 -11.81 2.55 -12.40
CA THR A 138 -10.47 3.15 -12.43
C THR A 138 -9.95 3.45 -11.03
N LEU A 139 -10.81 3.88 -10.10
CA LEU A 139 -10.46 4.01 -8.67
C LEU A 139 -10.10 2.66 -8.03
N ALA A 140 -10.77 1.56 -8.41
CA ALA A 140 -10.43 0.22 -7.92
C ALA A 140 -9.07 -0.27 -8.44
N LEU A 141 -8.56 0.36 -9.50
CA LEU A 141 -7.23 0.16 -10.10
C LEU A 141 -6.23 1.25 -9.67
N ALA A 142 -6.52 1.98 -8.61
CA ALA A 142 -5.70 3.03 -8.00
C ALA A 142 -5.53 4.31 -8.84
N GLU A 143 -6.29 4.52 -9.93
CA GLU A 143 -6.22 5.76 -10.72
C GLU A 143 -6.66 6.98 -9.91
N THR A 144 -5.98 8.11 -10.10
CA THR A 144 -6.18 9.34 -9.32
C THR A 144 -6.82 10.48 -10.09
N ASP A 145 -7.06 10.36 -11.40
CA ASP A 145 -7.54 11.44 -12.25
C ASP A 145 -8.90 12.03 -11.79
N SER A 146 -9.70 11.25 -11.06
CA SER A 146 -10.99 11.68 -10.50
C SER A 146 -10.90 12.19 -9.06
N LEU A 147 -9.72 12.24 -8.45
CA LEU A 147 -9.54 12.71 -7.07
C LEU A 147 -9.49 14.24 -7.03
N ASP A 148 -10.05 14.78 -5.96
CA ASP A 148 -9.98 16.21 -5.66
C ASP A 148 -8.58 16.59 -5.18
N ALA A 149 -7.89 17.43 -5.95
CA ALA A 149 -6.56 17.93 -5.61
C ALA A 149 -6.54 18.80 -4.33
N SER A 150 -7.67 19.38 -3.94
CA SER A 150 -7.79 20.16 -2.69
C SER A 150 -7.90 19.28 -1.44
N ALA A 151 -8.26 17.99 -1.61
CA ALA A 151 -8.36 17.00 -0.55
C ALA A 151 -7.46 15.78 -0.85
N PRO A 152 -6.13 15.96 -0.89
CA PRO A 152 -5.20 14.95 -1.36
C PRO A 152 -5.24 13.69 -0.50
N ARG A 153 -5.26 12.53 -1.18
CA ARG A 153 -5.18 11.21 -0.56
C ARG A 153 -3.89 10.53 -0.99
N LEU A 154 -3.16 9.97 -0.04
CA LEU A 154 -2.00 9.14 -0.34
C LEU A 154 -2.45 7.88 -1.09
N VAL A 155 -1.70 7.53 -2.11
CA VAL A 155 -1.84 6.28 -2.88
C VAL A 155 -0.50 5.58 -2.89
N GLY A 156 -0.45 4.33 -2.46
CA GLY A 156 0.79 3.58 -2.25
C GLY A 156 1.68 3.48 -3.49
N ALA A 157 1.08 3.50 -4.69
CA ALA A 157 1.79 3.46 -5.95
C ALA A 157 2.58 4.74 -6.28
N ASN A 158 2.22 5.90 -5.67
CA ASN A 158 2.92 7.17 -5.90
C ASN A 158 2.71 8.16 -4.73
N MET A 159 3.56 8.07 -3.73
CA MET A 159 3.53 9.03 -2.61
C MET A 159 4.95 9.31 -2.12
N ALA A 160 5.16 10.52 -1.61
CA ALA A 160 6.41 10.92 -0.95
C ALA A 160 6.12 11.45 0.46
N LEU A 161 6.96 11.10 1.42
CA LEU A 161 6.85 11.57 2.80
C LEU A 161 8.22 12.04 3.30
N HIS A 162 8.25 13.14 4.07
CA HIS A 162 9.43 13.49 4.84
C HIS A 162 9.65 12.44 5.94
N ARG A 163 10.89 12.01 6.14
CA ARG A 163 11.24 10.97 7.14
C ARG A 163 10.71 11.29 8.54
N SER A 164 10.71 12.56 8.97
CA SER A 164 10.26 12.97 10.30
C SER A 164 8.77 12.68 10.57
N VAL A 165 7.97 12.42 9.53
CA VAL A 165 6.57 11.99 9.67
C VAL A 165 6.49 10.78 10.58
N PHE A 166 7.36 9.78 10.37
CA PHE A 166 7.38 8.53 11.15
C PHE A 166 7.92 8.66 12.58
N GLY A 167 8.41 9.84 12.95
CA GLY A 167 8.65 10.21 14.36
C GLY A 167 7.39 10.73 15.07
N ARG A 168 6.35 11.07 14.30
CA ARG A 168 5.08 11.66 14.82
C ARG A 168 3.89 10.71 14.70
N ILE A 169 3.92 9.78 13.74
CA ILE A 169 2.88 8.77 13.55
C ILE A 169 3.50 7.38 13.61
N PRO A 170 2.74 6.31 13.95
CA PRO A 170 3.18 4.93 13.74
C PRO A 170 3.49 4.69 12.26
N GLY A 171 4.31 3.71 11.96
CA GLY A 171 4.50 3.24 10.59
C GLY A 171 3.23 2.63 9.99
N PHE A 172 3.40 1.79 8.98
CA PHE A 172 2.27 1.07 8.36
C PHE A 172 1.74 -0.01 9.29
N ASP A 173 0.41 -0.05 9.49
CA ASP A 173 -0.23 -1.07 10.33
C ASP A 173 -0.20 -2.45 9.64
N PRO A 174 0.44 -3.48 10.23
CA PRO A 174 0.49 -4.82 9.62
C PRO A 174 -0.86 -5.53 9.49
N ARG A 175 -1.93 -4.99 10.09
CA ARG A 175 -3.31 -5.49 9.91
C ARG A 175 -3.97 -4.91 8.66
N LEU A 176 -3.34 -3.96 7.99
CA LEU A 176 -3.75 -3.36 6.72
C LEU A 176 -2.75 -3.73 5.61
N GLY A 177 -3.13 -3.43 4.35
CA GLY A 177 -2.33 -3.78 3.19
C GLY A 177 -2.54 -5.22 2.69
N PRO A 178 -1.99 -5.56 1.52
CA PRO A 178 -1.98 -6.93 1.02
C PRO A 178 -1.09 -7.83 1.87
N GLY A 179 -1.53 -9.07 2.09
CA GLY A 179 -0.71 -10.09 2.72
C GLY A 179 -1.42 -10.92 3.78
N ARG A 180 -0.64 -11.80 4.43
CA ARG A 180 -1.17 -12.74 5.41
C ARG A 180 -1.58 -12.03 6.70
N GLY A 181 -2.80 -12.29 7.16
CA GLY A 181 -3.33 -11.72 8.40
C GLY A 181 -3.78 -10.26 8.31
N ALA A 182 -3.81 -9.68 7.12
CA ALA A 182 -4.21 -8.31 6.88
C ALA A 182 -5.55 -8.17 6.17
N ALA A 183 -6.17 -6.99 6.27
CA ALA A 183 -7.48 -6.71 5.67
C ALA A 183 -7.42 -6.59 4.13
N GLY A 184 -6.28 -6.15 3.57
CA GLY A 184 -6.01 -6.20 2.14
C GLY A 184 -5.61 -4.91 1.46
N THR A 185 -5.95 -3.73 2.02
CA THR A 185 -5.62 -2.39 1.51
C THR A 185 -5.57 -1.38 2.67
N HIS A 186 -5.48 -0.08 2.39
CA HIS A 186 -5.60 1.05 3.32
C HIS A 186 -4.40 1.26 4.24
N GLU A 187 -3.26 0.62 4.00
CA GLU A 187 -2.05 0.88 4.76
C GLU A 187 -1.61 2.36 4.65
N GLU A 188 -1.64 2.92 3.44
CA GLU A 188 -1.33 4.33 3.17
C GLU A 188 -2.50 5.26 3.57
N THR A 189 -3.73 4.78 3.44
CA THR A 189 -4.93 5.54 3.83
C THR A 189 -4.90 5.85 5.33
N LEU A 190 -4.56 4.86 6.18
CA LEU A 190 -4.45 5.09 7.62
C LEU A 190 -3.29 6.03 7.95
N VAL A 191 -2.15 5.93 7.25
CA VAL A 191 -1.04 6.89 7.36
C VAL A 191 -1.52 8.32 7.08
N GLY A 192 -2.25 8.53 5.98
CA GLY A 192 -2.79 9.84 5.62
C GLY A 192 -3.77 10.39 6.67
N LEU A 193 -4.65 9.54 7.21
CA LEU A 193 -5.59 9.90 8.28
C LEU A 193 -4.85 10.29 9.57
N GLN A 194 -3.82 9.55 9.96
CA GLN A 194 -2.99 9.84 11.13
C GLN A 194 -2.17 11.13 10.93
N MET A 195 -1.67 11.38 9.71
CA MET A 195 -1.02 12.65 9.37
C MET A 195 -1.96 13.83 9.55
N GLY A 196 -3.22 13.72 9.10
CA GLY A 196 -4.26 14.74 9.32
C GLY A 196 -4.48 15.01 10.81
N THR A 197 -4.60 13.96 11.64
CA THR A 197 -4.71 14.09 13.10
C THR A 197 -3.47 14.75 13.73
N ALA A 198 -2.28 14.46 13.21
CA ALA A 198 -1.02 15.07 13.67
C ALA A 198 -0.80 16.51 13.16
N GLY A 199 -1.72 17.07 12.36
CA GLY A 199 -1.58 18.40 11.76
C GLY A 199 -0.44 18.48 10.72
N LEU A 200 -0.13 17.36 10.05
CA LEU A 200 0.90 17.28 9.02
C LEU A 200 0.30 17.56 7.65
N ARG A 201 0.90 18.49 6.92
CA ARG A 201 0.37 18.93 5.62
C ARG A 201 0.69 17.93 4.53
N ILE A 202 -0.34 17.49 3.80
CA ILE A 202 -0.24 16.73 2.55
C ILE A 202 -0.58 17.68 1.41
N VAL A 203 0.15 17.63 0.30
CA VAL A 203 -0.18 18.35 -0.93
C VAL A 203 -0.35 17.35 -2.07
N SER A 204 -1.14 17.71 -3.08
CA SER A 204 -1.28 16.96 -4.32
C SER A 204 -0.23 17.37 -5.34
N ALA A 205 0.26 16.40 -6.11
CA ALA A 205 1.03 16.55 -7.33
C ALA A 205 0.51 15.51 -8.35
N PHE A 206 -0.81 15.55 -8.63
CA PHE A 206 -1.46 14.56 -9.50
C PHE A 206 -1.04 14.68 -10.97
N ASP A 207 -0.41 15.80 -11.35
CA ASP A 207 0.28 15.99 -12.63
C ASP A 207 1.56 15.14 -12.73
N VAL A 208 2.22 14.86 -11.59
CA VAL A 208 3.36 13.94 -11.52
C VAL A 208 2.83 12.51 -11.43
N ALA A 209 2.38 11.96 -12.54
CA ALA A 209 1.70 10.69 -12.56
C ALA A 209 2.64 9.54 -12.98
N VAL A 210 2.56 8.43 -12.24
CA VAL A 210 3.13 7.15 -12.65
C VAL A 210 2.11 6.37 -13.48
N GLU A 211 2.55 5.63 -14.50
CA GLU A 211 1.70 4.72 -15.26
C GLU A 211 1.63 3.38 -14.53
N HIS A 212 0.43 2.93 -14.19
CA HIS A 212 0.17 1.71 -13.44
C HIS A 212 -0.19 0.56 -14.38
N HIS A 213 0.52 -0.54 -14.26
CA HIS A 213 0.39 -1.75 -15.06
C HIS A 213 -0.06 -2.94 -14.19
N PRO A 214 -1.27 -2.91 -13.61
CA PRO A 214 -1.76 -4.05 -12.83
C PRO A 214 -1.86 -5.28 -13.72
N SER A 215 -1.76 -6.48 -13.10
CA SER A 215 -1.98 -7.74 -13.80
C SER A 215 -3.36 -7.74 -14.51
N PRO A 216 -3.46 -8.27 -15.75
CA PRO A 216 -4.72 -8.26 -16.52
C PRO A 216 -5.89 -8.93 -15.83
N ASP A 217 -5.66 -9.90 -14.93
CA ASP A 217 -6.72 -10.49 -14.12
C ASP A 217 -7.41 -9.48 -13.17
N ARG A 218 -6.79 -8.33 -12.90
CA ARG A 218 -7.38 -7.26 -12.07
C ARG A 218 -8.57 -6.57 -12.74
N ILE A 219 -8.67 -6.60 -14.07
CA ILE A 219 -9.81 -6.02 -14.81
C ILE A 219 -10.92 -7.05 -15.10
N THR A 220 -10.74 -8.29 -14.67
CA THR A 220 -11.81 -9.30 -14.76
C THR A 220 -12.84 -9.11 -13.65
N ARG A 221 -14.01 -9.73 -13.83
CA ARG A 221 -15.06 -9.78 -12.81
C ARG A 221 -14.55 -10.30 -11.47
N GLY A 222 -13.80 -11.42 -11.49
CA GLY A 222 -13.17 -11.99 -10.29
C GLY A 222 -12.16 -11.04 -9.65
N GLY A 223 -11.36 -10.34 -10.46
CA GLY A 223 -10.41 -9.33 -10.01
C GLY A 223 -11.06 -8.15 -9.30
N PHE A 224 -12.14 -7.61 -9.88
CA PHE A 224 -12.92 -6.54 -9.23
C PHE A 224 -13.60 -7.02 -7.94
N ALA A 225 -14.20 -8.23 -7.95
CA ALA A 225 -14.81 -8.81 -6.75
C ALA A 225 -13.77 -8.94 -5.61
N ALA A 226 -12.59 -9.47 -5.91
CA ALA A 226 -11.51 -9.61 -4.94
C ALA A 226 -11.00 -8.26 -4.43
N SER A 227 -10.91 -7.24 -5.31
CA SER A 227 -10.52 -5.88 -4.94
C SER A 227 -11.54 -5.23 -4.00
N MET A 228 -12.84 -5.37 -4.31
CA MET A 228 -13.94 -4.86 -3.47
C MET A 228 -14.01 -5.56 -2.12
N ASP A 229 -13.78 -6.87 -2.06
CA ASP A 229 -13.72 -7.62 -0.80
C ASP A 229 -12.56 -7.13 0.09
N LYS A 230 -11.38 -6.87 -0.47
CA LYS A 230 -10.25 -6.28 0.26
C LYS A 230 -10.58 -4.87 0.78
N LEU A 231 -11.17 -4.04 -0.08
CA LEU A 231 -11.56 -2.68 0.25
C LEU A 231 -12.57 -2.66 1.40
N GLY A 232 -13.65 -3.46 1.31
CA GLY A 232 -14.66 -3.54 2.37
C GLY A 232 -14.11 -4.02 3.71
N ARG A 233 -13.21 -5.01 3.70
CA ARG A 233 -12.55 -5.44 4.95
C ARG A 233 -11.69 -4.35 5.56
N SER A 234 -10.96 -3.60 4.74
CA SER A 234 -10.10 -2.51 5.20
C SER A 234 -10.90 -1.31 5.70
N ASP A 235 -12.01 -0.97 5.04
CA ASP A 235 -12.98 0.01 5.54
C ASP A 235 -13.47 -0.37 6.95
N ALA A 236 -13.88 -1.62 7.14
CA ALA A 236 -14.36 -2.13 8.43
C ALA A 236 -13.27 -2.04 9.51
N TYR A 237 -12.00 -2.30 9.15
CA TYR A 237 -10.88 -2.15 10.07
C TYR A 237 -10.74 -0.70 10.54
N VAL A 238 -10.64 0.24 9.59
CA VAL A 238 -10.46 1.66 9.90
C VAL A 238 -11.65 2.19 10.70
N ASP A 239 -12.87 1.87 10.30
CA ASP A 239 -14.07 2.31 11.00
C ASP A 239 -14.15 1.76 12.43
N TYR A 240 -13.88 0.46 12.61
CA TYR A 240 -13.97 -0.16 13.93
C TYR A 240 -12.80 0.25 14.83
N HIS A 241 -11.57 0.06 14.39
CA HIS A 241 -10.39 0.17 15.24
C HIS A 241 -9.88 1.60 15.42
N TRP A 242 -10.07 2.48 14.42
CA TRP A 242 -9.51 3.84 14.46
C TRP A 242 -10.57 4.92 14.65
N ARG A 243 -11.67 4.88 13.87
CA ARG A 243 -12.76 5.88 13.99
C ARG A 243 -13.69 5.60 15.16
N HIS A 244 -13.70 4.40 15.68
CA HIS A 244 -14.64 3.91 16.68
C HIS A 244 -16.10 4.03 16.25
N ALA A 245 -16.37 3.78 14.98
CA ALA A 245 -17.74 3.75 14.47
C ALA A 245 -18.58 2.75 15.24
N SER A 246 -19.83 3.13 15.52
CA SER A 246 -20.80 2.24 16.16
C SER A 246 -21.24 1.16 15.17
N ALA A 247 -21.27 -0.09 15.59
CA ALA A 247 -21.73 -1.21 14.79
C ALA A 247 -22.65 -2.12 15.59
N SER A 248 -23.65 -2.68 14.94
CA SER A 248 -24.62 -3.61 15.52
C SER A 248 -24.42 -5.00 14.92
N ARG A 249 -24.29 -6.01 15.77
CA ARG A 249 -24.18 -7.42 15.33
C ARG A 249 -25.35 -7.84 14.46
N VAL A 250 -26.59 -7.52 14.88
CA VAL A 250 -27.83 -7.89 14.16
C VAL A 250 -27.85 -7.20 12.80
N ARG A 251 -27.62 -5.89 12.74
CA ARG A 251 -27.60 -5.14 11.47
C ARG A 251 -26.49 -5.63 10.55
N SER A 252 -25.30 -5.90 11.04
CA SER A 252 -24.21 -6.39 10.21
C SER A 252 -24.46 -7.81 9.69
N ALA A 253 -25.07 -8.70 10.48
CA ALA A 253 -25.46 -10.03 10.03
C ALA A 253 -26.53 -9.95 8.94
N ALA A 254 -27.60 -9.17 9.17
CA ALA A 254 -28.67 -8.97 8.18
C ALA A 254 -28.13 -8.37 6.87
N ALA A 255 -27.27 -7.37 6.94
CA ALA A 255 -26.63 -6.78 5.76
C ALA A 255 -25.74 -7.78 5.01
N THR A 256 -24.97 -8.62 5.73
CA THR A 256 -24.17 -9.68 5.11
C THR A 256 -25.03 -10.66 4.33
N VAL A 257 -26.15 -11.11 4.90
CA VAL A 257 -27.11 -12.00 4.23
C VAL A 257 -27.72 -11.31 3.01
N TYR A 258 -28.19 -10.09 3.18
CA TYR A 258 -28.84 -9.32 2.09
C TYR A 258 -27.91 -9.15 0.87
N TRP A 259 -26.67 -8.70 1.08
CA TRP A 259 -25.74 -8.51 -0.02
C TRP A 259 -25.27 -9.82 -0.63
N SER A 260 -25.14 -10.89 0.16
CA SER A 260 -24.85 -12.24 -0.35
C SER A 260 -25.99 -12.75 -1.24
N ALA A 261 -27.25 -12.55 -0.85
CA ALA A 261 -28.40 -12.94 -1.64
C ALA A 261 -28.46 -12.17 -2.98
N ARG A 262 -28.18 -10.86 -2.98
CA ARG A 262 -28.12 -10.06 -4.21
C ARG A 262 -27.05 -10.55 -5.18
N ILE A 263 -25.82 -10.84 -4.68
CA ILE A 263 -24.75 -11.39 -5.50
C ILE A 263 -25.14 -12.77 -6.07
N ALA A 264 -25.74 -13.63 -5.24
CA ALA A 264 -26.23 -14.94 -5.69
C ALA A 264 -27.33 -14.83 -6.76
N ALA A 265 -28.31 -13.95 -6.54
CA ALA A 265 -29.38 -13.71 -7.50
C ALA A 265 -28.84 -13.22 -8.86
N ARG A 266 -27.84 -12.30 -8.83
CA ARG A 266 -27.17 -11.83 -10.07
C ARG A 266 -26.51 -12.99 -10.83
N ARG A 267 -25.82 -13.89 -10.13
CA ARG A 267 -25.21 -15.07 -10.74
C ARG A 267 -26.23 -16.03 -11.34
N LEU A 268 -27.36 -16.21 -10.68
CA LEU A 268 -28.46 -17.05 -11.19
C LEU A 268 -29.13 -16.45 -12.43
N LEU A 269 -29.30 -15.13 -12.47
CA LEU A 269 -29.88 -14.42 -13.60
C LEU A 269 -28.96 -14.30 -14.82
N HIS A 270 -27.65 -14.40 -14.60
CA HIS A 270 -26.64 -14.31 -15.65
C HIS A 270 -25.66 -15.50 -15.57
N PRO A 271 -26.11 -16.74 -15.79
CA PRO A 271 -25.30 -17.95 -15.59
C PRO A 271 -24.13 -18.08 -16.58
N THR A 272 -24.19 -17.34 -17.69
CA THR A 272 -23.12 -17.35 -18.72
C THR A 272 -21.96 -16.43 -18.39
N VAL A 273 -22.10 -15.51 -17.41
CA VAL A 273 -21.05 -14.58 -17.03
C VAL A 273 -20.04 -15.27 -16.10
N SER A 274 -18.80 -15.33 -16.52
CA SER A 274 -17.69 -15.94 -15.80
C SER A 274 -16.90 -14.90 -14.95
N ASP A 275 -16.27 -15.37 -13.88
CA ASP A 275 -15.32 -14.55 -13.11
C ASP A 275 -14.05 -14.19 -13.93
N ARG A 276 -13.84 -14.86 -15.07
CA ARG A 276 -12.74 -14.54 -16.02
C ARG A 276 -13.10 -13.48 -17.06
N ASP A 277 -14.39 -13.17 -17.22
CA ASP A 277 -14.84 -12.15 -18.16
C ASP A 277 -14.35 -10.77 -17.68
N GLU A 278 -14.02 -9.89 -18.60
CA GLU A 278 -13.64 -8.52 -18.27
C GLU A 278 -14.84 -7.73 -17.77
N GLY A 279 -14.58 -6.90 -16.75
CA GLY A 279 -15.56 -5.98 -16.20
C GLY A 279 -16.49 -6.58 -15.14
N MET A 280 -17.12 -5.68 -14.40
CA MET A 280 -18.16 -5.94 -13.42
C MET A 280 -19.05 -4.72 -13.32
N ASP A 281 -20.36 -4.94 -13.19
CA ASP A 281 -21.29 -3.84 -12.94
C ASP A 281 -20.90 -3.04 -11.69
N PRO A 282 -20.84 -1.68 -11.73
CA PRO A 282 -20.46 -0.86 -10.58
C PRO A 282 -21.30 -1.11 -9.33
N SER A 283 -22.60 -1.39 -9.49
CA SER A 283 -23.48 -1.72 -8.35
C SER A 283 -23.07 -3.04 -7.72
N GLU A 284 -22.73 -4.04 -8.54
CA GLU A 284 -22.26 -5.32 -8.06
C GLU A 284 -20.92 -5.21 -7.34
N MET A 285 -19.99 -4.36 -7.82
CA MET A 285 -18.77 -4.03 -7.12
C MET A 285 -19.07 -3.52 -5.71
N GLN A 286 -20.04 -2.61 -5.55
CA GLN A 286 -20.45 -2.10 -4.24
C GLN A 286 -21.08 -3.20 -3.35
N TRP A 287 -21.84 -4.16 -3.91
CA TRP A 287 -22.39 -5.26 -3.12
C TRP A 287 -21.30 -6.15 -2.53
N HIS A 288 -20.23 -6.44 -3.29
CA HIS A 288 -19.06 -7.15 -2.79
C HIS A 288 -18.41 -6.39 -1.64
N ARG A 289 -18.18 -5.07 -1.80
CA ARG A 289 -17.59 -4.20 -0.78
C ARG A 289 -18.42 -4.19 0.50
N PHE A 290 -19.74 -3.95 0.41
CA PHE A 290 -20.61 -3.89 1.58
C PHE A 290 -20.73 -5.25 2.27
N ARG A 291 -20.85 -6.35 1.52
CA ARG A 291 -20.83 -7.70 2.10
C ARG A 291 -19.56 -7.92 2.90
N ALA A 292 -18.39 -7.64 2.32
CA ALA A 292 -17.11 -7.84 2.97
C ALA A 292 -16.93 -6.94 4.19
N TYR A 293 -17.38 -5.69 4.13
CA TYR A 293 -17.40 -4.74 5.24
C TYR A 293 -18.20 -5.30 6.43
N HIS A 294 -19.45 -5.65 6.24
CA HIS A 294 -20.30 -6.13 7.31
C HIS A 294 -19.86 -7.47 7.88
N ARG A 295 -19.39 -8.39 7.02
CA ARG A 295 -18.82 -9.67 7.46
C ARG A 295 -17.57 -9.45 8.32
N GLN A 296 -16.71 -8.51 7.95
CA GLN A 296 -15.50 -8.19 8.71
C GLN A 296 -15.85 -7.51 10.04
N LEU A 297 -16.85 -6.63 10.08
CA LEU A 297 -17.32 -6.03 11.33
C LEU A 297 -17.79 -7.09 12.34
N LEU A 298 -18.46 -8.16 11.89
CA LEU A 298 -18.87 -9.26 12.76
C LEU A 298 -17.69 -9.92 13.48
N THR A 299 -16.52 -9.99 12.82
CA THR A 299 -15.30 -10.55 13.46
C THR A 299 -14.68 -9.60 14.47
N TYR A 300 -14.85 -8.28 14.28
CA TYR A 300 -14.29 -7.27 15.18
C TYR A 300 -15.17 -6.98 16.40
N LEU A 301 -16.49 -7.16 16.28
CA LEU A 301 -17.43 -6.85 17.36
C LEU A 301 -17.14 -7.68 18.61
N GLY A 302 -16.79 -6.98 19.70
CA GLY A 302 -16.37 -7.59 20.98
C GLY A 302 -14.86 -7.71 21.15
N THR A 303 -14.06 -7.40 20.12
CA THR A 303 -12.60 -7.35 20.27
C THR A 303 -12.13 -5.99 20.79
N THR A 304 -10.97 -5.96 21.44
CA THR A 304 -10.33 -4.70 21.84
C THR A 304 -9.94 -3.88 20.62
N ARG A 305 -10.25 -2.59 20.65
CA ARG A 305 -9.86 -1.66 19.58
C ARG A 305 -8.36 -1.42 19.59
N THR A 306 -7.73 -1.39 18.41
CA THR A 306 -6.28 -1.26 18.27
C THR A 306 -5.78 0.14 18.63
N TYR A 307 -6.55 1.17 18.29
CA TYR A 307 -6.21 2.55 18.52
C TYR A 307 -7.16 3.21 19.52
N ASP A 308 -6.75 4.29 20.15
CA ASP A 308 -7.69 5.27 20.70
C ASP A 308 -8.44 5.94 19.53
N ARG A 309 -9.61 6.50 19.82
CA ARG A 309 -10.41 7.13 18.78
C ARG A 309 -9.62 8.26 18.13
N TYR A 310 -9.36 8.12 16.82
CA TYR A 310 -8.47 9.01 16.06
C TYR A 310 -7.06 9.12 16.65
N GLY A 311 -6.62 8.12 17.42
CA GLY A 311 -5.33 8.10 18.11
C GLY A 311 -4.16 7.84 17.15
N LEU A 312 -2.98 8.39 17.51
CA LEU A 312 -1.75 8.24 16.73
C LEU A 312 -0.95 7.00 17.08
N ARG A 313 -1.22 6.36 18.22
CA ARG A 313 -0.49 5.18 18.69
C ARG A 313 -1.43 3.99 18.86
N PRO A 314 -1.03 2.79 18.42
CA PRO A 314 -1.80 1.60 18.71
C PRO A 314 -1.82 1.34 20.23
N ARG A 315 -2.95 0.86 20.73
CA ARG A 315 -3.04 0.38 22.10
C ARG A 315 -2.12 -0.84 22.29
N PRO A 316 -1.46 -1.00 23.44
CA PRO A 316 -0.79 -2.25 23.77
C PRO A 316 -1.78 -3.41 23.62
N SER A 317 -1.38 -4.48 22.94
CA SER A 317 -2.25 -5.66 22.80
C SER A 317 -2.41 -6.33 24.15
N ALA A 318 -3.66 -6.54 24.58
CA ALA A 318 -4.00 -7.31 25.79
C ALA A 318 -3.93 -8.84 25.56
N SER A 319 -3.23 -9.33 24.53
CA SER A 319 -3.15 -10.75 24.21
C SER A 319 -1.77 -11.32 24.53
N PRO A 320 -1.64 -12.32 25.41
CA PRO A 320 -0.43 -13.10 25.53
C PRO A 320 -0.30 -14.00 24.29
N GLY A 321 0.70 -13.79 23.44
CA GLY A 321 0.99 -14.70 22.34
C GLY A 321 1.46 -14.11 20.99
N ALA A 322 1.64 -12.81 20.85
CA ALA A 322 2.39 -12.30 19.73
C ALA A 322 3.90 -12.42 20.02
N PRO A 323 4.73 -13.00 19.13
CA PRO A 323 6.17 -13.04 19.37
C PRO A 323 6.70 -11.61 19.51
N ASP A 324 7.33 -11.34 20.63
CA ASP A 324 8.01 -10.09 20.94
C ASP A 324 9.24 -9.96 20.03
N ASP A 325 9.14 -9.10 19.04
CA ASP A 325 10.21 -8.78 18.07
C ASP A 325 11.35 -7.95 18.71
N SER A 326 11.31 -7.69 20.04
CA SER A 326 12.34 -6.93 20.76
C SER A 326 13.57 -7.76 21.16
N ARG A 327 13.59 -9.08 20.93
CA ARG A 327 14.66 -9.97 21.38
C ARG A 327 15.74 -10.34 20.37
N ASN A 328 15.87 -9.65 19.26
CA ASN A 328 16.93 -9.92 18.29
C ASN A 328 17.96 -8.77 18.18
N GLY A 329 18.52 -8.39 19.30
CA GLY A 329 19.52 -7.31 19.39
C GLY A 329 20.56 -7.47 20.50
N SER A 330 21.16 -8.65 20.69
CA SER A 330 22.45 -8.74 21.41
C SER A 330 23.12 -10.11 21.22
N LEU A 331 23.64 -10.38 20.06
CA LEU A 331 24.77 -11.31 19.94
C LEU A 331 26.05 -10.52 20.34
N ARG A 332 26.35 -10.51 21.62
CA ARG A 332 27.72 -10.21 22.11
C ARG A 332 28.62 -11.31 21.59
N ARG A 333 29.54 -10.98 20.65
CA ARG A 333 30.68 -11.83 20.32
C ARG A 333 31.65 -11.74 21.50
N GLU A 334 31.85 -12.85 22.20
CA GLU A 334 33.03 -13.01 23.09
C GLU A 334 34.32 -13.04 22.22
N PRO A 335 35.40 -12.39 22.68
CA PRO A 335 36.68 -12.47 21.99
C PRO A 335 37.33 -13.87 22.21
N PRO A 336 38.10 -14.38 21.26
CA PRO A 336 38.76 -15.68 21.40
C PRO A 336 39.81 -15.65 22.50
N ARG A 337 39.77 -16.66 23.38
CA ARG A 337 40.84 -16.92 24.37
C ARG A 337 42.08 -17.43 23.64
N VAL A 338 43.21 -16.79 23.90
CA VAL A 338 44.54 -17.26 23.50
C VAL A 338 44.97 -18.34 24.48
N PRO A 339 45.40 -19.55 24.07
CA PRO A 339 46.03 -20.50 24.98
C PRO A 339 47.45 -20.13 25.34
N ALA A 340 47.81 -20.46 26.58
CA ALA A 340 49.13 -20.27 27.18
C ALA A 340 50.21 -21.19 26.54
#